data_f892633ef3bef17a838bbfac6d5a0cc4
#
_entry.id   f892633ef3bef17a838bbfac6d5a0cc4
#
_cell.length_a   1.000
_cell.length_b   1.000
_cell.length_c   1.000
_cell.angle_alpha   90.00
_cell.angle_beta   90.00
_cell.angle_gamma   90.00
#
_symmetry.space_group_name_H-M   'P 1'
#
loop_
_entity.id
_entity.type
_entity.pdbx_description
1 polymer ?
#
loop_
_entity_poly.entity_id
_entity_poly.type
_entity_poly.pdbx_seq_one_letter_code
_entity_poly.pdbx_strand_id
1 'polypeptide(L)'
;MYQRQVINVYTAVFQFQLNGQDVPRQEKLMPATHDVFNQPPPLANFDAADDQAMLSALRREGAGWAEGDVRELGRLAGSAQAQEQGRLANENPPVLRTHDRFGRRIDEVEFHPAWHELMTVAVRHRLHAAPWRDQRLGAHVARAAGFYVWGAAEAGHLCPVSMTYAIVPALRHAPALAERFEPLLAAPEYDFGLRAPEGKRGLLAGMSMTEKQGGSDVRANTTRAVPAGEDSYLLTGHKWFTSAPMGDLFLVLAQAPGGLSCFLLPRVRPDGTPNGMHLQRLKDKLGNRSNASAEVEYDEAVAWLVGEEGRGIRTIIEMVNMTRLDCVLGAATGMRAGVTLAAHHARYRVAFGRKLAEQPLMASVLADLALESEAATTAAFRLAGATDRAARGDEREAAFRRLALAATKYWACKRAPGHAAEALECLGGNGYVEESGLPRLYREAPLGSIWEGSGNVAALDVLRAVAREPETAEAFLAELDASAGADHRLDQAITRLRKELADPQQERARHLAEAMALALQGALLVRHAPPAVADAFAASRLADDASSWGHAYGTLPSGLDTAGLVARVTPEFLAG
;
A
#
# COMPACT_ATOMS: atom_id res chain seq x y z
N MET A 1 -12.32 20.86 35.81
CA MET A 1 -11.25 21.79 36.20
C MET A 1 -9.83 21.21 36.00
N TYR A 2 -9.69 19.95 35.57
CA TYR A 2 -8.39 19.27 35.39
C TYR A 2 -7.86 19.29 33.93
N GLN A 3 -8.69 19.64 32.96
CA GLN A 3 -8.31 19.65 31.53
C GLN A 3 -7.67 20.97 31.03
N ARG A 4 -7.68 22.04 31.82
CA ARG A 4 -7.08 23.33 31.40
C ARG A 4 -5.62 23.55 31.81
N GLN A 5 -5.07 22.70 32.67
CA GLN A 5 -3.67 22.86 33.11
C GLN A 5 -2.65 22.09 32.27
N VAL A 6 -3.06 21.07 31.50
CA VAL A 6 -2.14 20.28 30.69
C VAL A 6 -1.82 20.96 29.34
N ILE A 7 -2.74 21.78 28.81
CA ILE A 7 -2.54 22.49 27.54
C ILE A 7 -1.53 23.64 27.64
N ASN A 8 -1.38 24.25 28.82
CA ASN A 8 -0.46 25.40 28.99
C ASN A 8 1.03 25.04 29.15
N VAL A 9 1.37 23.79 29.43
CA VAL A 9 2.77 23.36 29.55
C VAL A 9 3.38 23.06 28.17
N TYR A 10 2.59 22.54 27.23
CA TYR A 10 3.08 22.24 25.87
C TYR A 10 3.19 23.50 24.99
N THR A 11 2.33 24.48 25.17
CA THR A 11 2.38 25.72 24.38
C THR A 11 3.55 26.62 24.78
N ALA A 12 4.03 26.55 26.03
CA ALA A 12 5.16 27.33 26.51
C ALA A 12 6.52 26.84 25.98
N VAL A 13 6.64 25.56 25.64
CA VAL A 13 7.89 25.00 25.09
C VAL A 13 8.07 25.34 23.60
N PHE A 14 6.97 25.53 22.85
CA PHE A 14 7.03 25.80 21.40
C PHE A 14 7.23 27.28 21.03
N GLN A 15 6.93 28.21 21.94
CA GLN A 15 7.10 29.68 21.68
C GLN A 15 8.51 30.22 21.97
N PHE A 16 9.41 29.44 22.60
CA PHE A 16 10.77 29.90 22.93
C PHE A 16 11.83 29.65 21.83
N GLN A 17 11.52 28.98 20.73
CA GLN A 17 12.49 28.69 19.66
C GLN A 17 12.55 29.72 18.51
N LEU A 18 11.78 30.80 18.56
CA LEU A 18 11.73 31.81 17.48
C LEU A 18 12.49 33.12 17.75
N ASN A 19 13.09 33.30 18.89
CA ASN A 19 13.92 34.49 19.15
C ASN A 19 15.35 34.05 19.47
N GLY A 20 16.26 34.25 18.50
CA GLY A 20 17.68 33.94 18.59
C GLY A 20 18.41 34.66 19.75
N GLN A 21 18.10 34.28 20.98
CA GLN A 21 18.88 34.62 22.17
C GLN A 21 19.36 33.31 22.79
N ASP A 22 20.64 33.28 23.17
CA ASP A 22 21.29 32.18 23.85
C ASP A 22 20.39 31.58 24.95
N VAL A 23 19.86 30.38 24.69
CA VAL A 23 19.18 29.59 25.71
C VAL A 23 20.25 29.22 26.73
N PRO A 24 20.13 29.61 28.02
CA PRO A 24 21.07 29.17 29.05
C PRO A 24 21.11 27.63 29.00
N ARG A 25 22.32 27.05 28.95
CA ARG A 25 22.49 25.60 29.10
C ARG A 25 21.69 25.15 30.30
N GLN A 26 20.63 24.37 30.07
CA GLN A 26 19.91 23.70 31.16
C GLN A 26 20.97 22.95 31.97
N GLU A 27 21.12 23.33 33.22
CA GLU A 27 21.94 22.60 34.17
C GLU A 27 21.52 21.13 34.15
N LYS A 28 22.51 20.24 34.02
CA LYS A 28 22.31 18.81 33.97
C LYS A 28 21.57 18.37 35.25
N LEU A 29 20.29 18.08 35.13
CA LEU A 29 19.43 17.58 36.23
C LEU A 29 19.87 16.19 36.73
N MET A 30 20.72 15.49 35.98
CA MET A 30 21.32 14.21 36.36
C MET A 30 22.79 14.17 35.94
N PRO A 31 23.69 13.60 36.74
CA PRO A 31 25.09 13.41 36.33
C PRO A 31 25.14 12.42 35.14
N ALA A 32 25.72 12.85 34.03
CA ALA A 32 26.00 11.95 32.93
C ALA A 32 27.12 10.99 33.33
N THR A 33 26.89 9.68 33.18
CA THR A 33 27.90 8.65 33.45
C THR A 33 28.90 8.50 32.31
N HIS A 34 28.53 8.98 31.11
CA HIS A 34 29.34 8.89 29.90
C HIS A 34 28.91 9.94 28.87
N ASP A 35 29.74 10.17 27.87
CA ASP A 35 29.39 11.01 26.73
C ASP A 35 28.64 10.17 25.66
N VAL A 36 27.57 10.74 25.08
CA VAL A 36 26.86 10.12 23.96
C VAL A 36 27.55 10.53 22.67
N PHE A 37 28.05 9.54 21.95
CA PHE A 37 28.73 9.73 20.65
C PHE A 37 28.37 8.61 19.68
N ASN A 38 28.70 8.77 18.38
CA ASN A 38 28.51 7.77 17.34
C ASN A 38 27.03 7.30 17.22
N GLN A 39 26.09 8.19 17.51
CA GLN A 39 24.67 7.93 17.31
C GLN A 39 24.21 8.69 16.07
N PRO A 40 23.66 8.00 15.05
CA PRO A 40 23.04 8.66 13.90
C PRO A 40 21.89 9.56 14.34
N PRO A 41 21.75 10.77 13.76
CA PRO A 41 20.58 11.59 14.01
C PRO A 41 19.31 10.88 13.51
N PRO A 42 18.14 11.11 14.13
CA PRO A 42 16.88 10.62 13.59
C PRO A 42 16.70 11.10 12.14
N LEU A 43 16.16 10.22 11.28
CA LEU A 43 15.79 10.62 9.93
C LEU A 43 14.48 11.39 9.99
N ALA A 44 14.57 12.70 9.86
CA ALA A 44 13.42 13.60 9.79
C ALA A 44 13.73 14.79 8.88
N ASN A 45 12.69 15.45 8.37
CA ASN A 45 12.80 16.59 7.45
C ASN A 45 13.59 16.24 6.18
N PHE A 46 13.16 15.19 5.50
CA PHE A 46 13.66 14.76 4.19
C PHE A 46 12.52 14.79 3.16
N ASP A 47 12.85 14.74 1.88
CA ASP A 47 11.84 14.61 0.83
C ASP A 47 11.61 13.11 0.53
N ALA A 48 10.48 12.56 0.99
CA ALA A 48 10.10 11.18 0.70
C ALA A 48 9.82 10.94 -0.80
N ALA A 49 9.64 12.00 -1.60
CA ALA A 49 9.52 11.93 -3.05
C ALA A 49 10.87 11.98 -3.78
N ASP A 50 12.00 12.09 -3.06
CA ASP A 50 13.33 12.00 -3.69
C ASP A 50 13.67 10.54 -4.01
N ASP A 51 12.93 10.01 -4.98
CA ASP A 51 13.08 8.68 -5.56
C ASP A 51 13.14 8.80 -7.08
N GLN A 52 14.32 8.62 -7.64
CA GLN A 52 14.54 8.80 -9.08
C GLN A 52 13.79 7.78 -9.93
N ALA A 53 13.56 6.56 -9.43
CA ALA A 53 12.77 5.55 -10.11
C ALA A 53 11.30 5.98 -10.21
N MET A 54 10.73 6.45 -9.10
CA MET A 54 9.36 6.97 -9.03
C MET A 54 9.20 8.23 -9.91
N LEU A 55 10.08 9.22 -9.79
CA LEU A 55 9.99 10.49 -10.55
C LEU A 55 10.16 10.27 -12.06
N SER A 56 11.08 9.39 -12.46
CA SER A 56 11.25 9.02 -13.85
C SER A 56 10.01 8.33 -14.40
N ALA A 57 9.43 7.39 -13.63
CA ALA A 57 8.20 6.71 -14.00
C ALA A 57 7.00 7.67 -14.06
N LEU A 58 6.86 8.59 -13.10
CA LEU A 58 5.82 9.62 -13.09
C LEU A 58 5.78 10.41 -14.41
N ARG A 59 6.95 10.85 -14.88
CA ARG A 59 7.08 11.57 -16.16
C ARG A 59 6.77 10.68 -17.35
N ARG A 60 7.35 9.47 -17.39
CA ARG A 60 7.18 8.49 -18.47
C ARG A 60 5.74 8.05 -18.66
N GLU A 61 5.02 7.84 -17.56
CA GLU A 61 3.62 7.38 -17.58
C GLU A 61 2.61 8.54 -17.72
N GLY A 62 3.07 9.76 -18.08
CA GLY A 62 2.21 10.89 -18.42
C GLY A 62 1.75 11.77 -17.27
N ALA A 63 2.30 11.57 -16.05
CA ALA A 63 1.93 12.33 -14.87
C ALA A 63 2.97 13.38 -14.43
N GLY A 64 3.90 13.77 -15.31
CA GLY A 64 4.94 14.76 -14.98
C GLY A 64 4.39 16.11 -14.49
N TRP A 65 3.15 16.45 -14.85
CA TRP A 65 2.44 17.63 -14.37
C TRP A 65 2.20 17.62 -12.85
N ALA A 66 2.20 16.45 -12.21
CA ALA A 66 1.95 16.30 -10.77
C ALA A 66 3.25 16.32 -9.93
N GLU A 67 4.43 16.41 -10.54
CA GLU A 67 5.71 16.31 -9.81
C GLU A 67 5.83 17.34 -8.68
N GLY A 68 5.36 18.58 -8.91
CA GLY A 68 5.35 19.62 -7.87
C GLY A 68 4.55 19.23 -6.63
N ASP A 69 3.32 18.76 -6.83
CA ASP A 69 2.41 18.33 -5.76
C ASP A 69 2.95 17.09 -5.04
N VAL A 70 3.53 16.13 -5.79
CA VAL A 70 4.15 14.92 -5.23
C VAL A 70 5.35 15.25 -4.36
N ARG A 71 6.20 16.20 -4.77
CA ARG A 71 7.33 16.66 -3.95
C ARG A 71 6.88 17.45 -2.72
N GLU A 72 5.83 18.26 -2.83
CA GLU A 72 5.25 18.93 -1.66
C GLU A 72 4.78 17.90 -0.64
N LEU A 73 4.02 16.90 -1.09
CA LEU A 73 3.57 15.80 -0.24
C LEU A 73 4.75 14.98 0.31
N GLY A 74 5.84 14.82 -0.46
CA GLY A 74 7.08 14.15 -0.03
C GLY A 74 7.77 14.85 1.12
N ARG A 75 7.89 16.16 1.05
CA ARG A 75 8.43 16.96 2.16
C ARG A 75 7.53 16.89 3.39
N LEU A 76 6.22 16.90 3.19
CA LEU A 76 5.27 16.73 4.30
C LEU A 76 5.41 15.33 4.92
N ALA A 77 5.47 14.27 4.12
CA ALA A 77 5.63 12.89 4.59
C ALA A 77 6.93 12.67 5.37
N GLY A 78 8.04 13.27 4.90
CA GLY A 78 9.34 13.21 5.58
C GLY A 78 9.48 14.17 6.76
N SER A 79 8.50 15.02 7.04
CA SER A 79 8.56 15.95 8.16
C SER A 79 8.52 15.22 9.51
N ALA A 80 9.19 15.79 10.52
CA ALA A 80 9.15 15.27 11.89
C ALA A 80 7.72 15.14 12.40
N GLN A 81 6.83 16.07 12.04
CA GLN A 81 5.43 16.06 12.44
C GLN A 81 4.68 14.85 11.85
N ALA A 82 4.78 14.58 10.54
CA ALA A 82 4.07 13.47 9.93
C ALA A 82 4.60 12.11 10.41
N GLN A 83 5.91 11.99 10.62
CA GLN A 83 6.52 10.79 11.18
C GLN A 83 6.03 10.52 12.63
N GLU A 84 5.90 11.58 13.44
CA GLU A 84 5.35 11.48 14.79
C GLU A 84 3.86 11.13 14.77
N GLN A 85 3.06 11.70 13.87
CA GLN A 85 1.65 11.30 13.67
C GLN A 85 1.53 9.82 13.31
N GLY A 86 2.39 9.31 12.42
CA GLY A 86 2.45 7.90 12.08
C GLY A 86 2.77 7.01 13.28
N ARG A 87 3.72 7.41 14.12
CA ARG A 87 4.05 6.70 15.36
C ARG A 87 2.86 6.68 16.34
N LEU A 88 2.30 7.86 16.63
CA LEU A 88 1.17 8.01 17.57
C LEU A 88 -0.08 7.23 17.13
N ALA A 89 -0.41 7.22 15.84
CA ALA A 89 -1.54 6.47 15.32
C ALA A 89 -1.38 4.96 15.52
N ASN A 90 -0.16 4.42 15.41
CA ASN A 90 0.13 3.00 15.61
C ASN A 90 0.23 2.59 17.09
N GLU A 91 0.77 3.44 17.95
CA GLU A 91 0.89 3.19 19.39
C GLU A 91 -0.45 3.32 20.12
N ASN A 92 -1.39 4.05 19.54
CA ASN A 92 -2.75 4.23 20.04
C ASN A 92 -3.77 3.63 19.05
N PRO A 93 -3.90 2.30 19.01
CA PRO A 93 -4.80 1.65 18.07
C PRO A 93 -6.26 2.04 18.33
N PRO A 94 -7.14 1.95 17.32
CA PRO A 94 -8.54 2.33 17.44
C PRO A 94 -9.27 1.51 18.50
N VAL A 95 -10.26 2.14 19.14
CA VAL A 95 -11.08 1.53 20.20
C VAL A 95 -12.53 1.45 19.77
N LEU A 96 -13.13 0.27 19.89
CA LEU A 96 -14.56 0.08 19.61
C LEU A 96 -15.42 0.44 20.84
N ARG A 97 -16.40 1.30 20.61
CA ARG A 97 -17.49 1.60 21.54
C ARG A 97 -18.76 0.97 21.01
N THR A 98 -19.13 -0.19 21.55
CA THR A 98 -20.33 -0.92 21.10
C THR A 98 -21.61 -0.28 21.62
N HIS A 99 -21.61 0.28 22.83
CA HIS A 99 -22.77 0.86 23.49
C HIS A 99 -22.45 2.22 24.13
N ASP A 100 -23.47 3.07 24.19
CA ASP A 100 -23.42 4.32 24.95
C ASP A 100 -23.60 4.05 26.48
N ARG A 101 -23.54 5.13 27.26
CA ARG A 101 -23.71 5.06 28.73
C ARG A 101 -25.10 4.56 29.17
N PHE A 102 -26.07 4.51 28.26
CA PHE A 102 -27.45 4.08 28.55
C PHE A 102 -27.73 2.66 28.02
N GLY A 103 -26.70 1.97 27.48
CA GLY A 103 -26.84 0.63 26.94
C GLY A 103 -27.40 0.59 25.51
N ARG A 104 -27.51 1.73 24.82
CA ARG A 104 -27.91 1.76 23.41
C ARG A 104 -26.71 1.41 22.54
N ARG A 105 -26.94 0.52 21.55
CA ARG A 105 -25.89 0.15 20.61
C ARG A 105 -25.54 1.31 19.68
N ILE A 106 -24.24 1.64 19.57
CA ILE A 106 -23.73 2.74 18.75
C ILE A 106 -22.69 2.26 17.73
N ASP A 107 -21.91 1.23 18.06
CA ASP A 107 -20.84 0.65 17.22
C ASP A 107 -19.90 1.70 16.61
N GLU A 108 -19.44 2.63 17.43
CA GLU A 108 -18.50 3.68 17.04
C GLU A 108 -17.06 3.21 17.21
N VAL A 109 -16.19 3.66 16.31
CA VAL A 109 -14.74 3.43 16.40
C VAL A 109 -14.07 4.76 16.68
N GLU A 110 -13.40 4.86 17.81
CA GLU A 110 -12.60 6.01 18.20
C GLU A 110 -11.16 5.85 17.73
N PHE A 111 -10.62 6.90 17.13
CA PHE A 111 -9.23 6.95 16.68
C PHE A 111 -8.46 8.03 17.43
N HIS A 112 -7.15 7.85 17.56
CA HIS A 112 -6.26 8.90 18.01
C HIS A 112 -6.29 10.10 17.04
N PRO A 113 -6.19 11.37 17.50
CA PRO A 113 -6.19 12.55 16.63
C PRO A 113 -5.19 12.48 15.47
N ALA A 114 -4.02 11.88 15.69
CA ALA A 114 -3.01 11.67 14.64
C ALA A 114 -3.53 10.88 13.42
N TRP A 115 -4.43 9.91 13.63
CA TRP A 115 -5.10 9.21 12.53
C TRP A 115 -5.91 10.18 11.66
N HIS A 116 -6.69 11.05 12.28
CA HIS A 116 -7.53 12.01 11.56
C HIS A 116 -6.70 13.01 10.76
N GLU A 117 -5.55 13.43 11.29
CA GLU A 117 -4.61 14.29 10.56
C GLU A 117 -4.06 13.56 9.31
N LEU A 118 -3.61 12.30 9.47
CA LEU A 118 -3.12 11.48 8.34
C LEU A 118 -4.20 11.32 7.26
N MET A 119 -5.44 11.02 7.66
CA MET A 119 -6.58 10.90 6.74
C MET A 119 -6.93 12.22 6.05
N THR A 120 -6.89 13.34 6.79
CA THR A 120 -7.17 14.66 6.23
C THR A 120 -6.19 15.01 5.12
N VAL A 121 -4.90 14.75 5.31
CA VAL A 121 -3.89 14.96 4.27
C VAL A 121 -4.14 14.04 3.08
N ALA A 122 -4.36 12.74 3.29
CA ALA A 122 -4.59 11.78 2.23
C ALA A 122 -5.79 12.18 1.33
N VAL A 123 -6.91 12.59 1.93
CA VAL A 123 -8.12 12.99 1.21
C VAL A 123 -7.92 14.34 0.50
N ARG A 124 -7.31 15.34 1.17
CA ARG A 124 -7.00 16.64 0.57
C ARG A 124 -6.11 16.52 -0.66
N HIS A 125 -5.09 15.65 -0.61
CA HIS A 125 -4.19 15.36 -1.73
C HIS A 125 -4.79 14.35 -2.74
N ARG A 126 -6.08 14.01 -2.61
CA ARG A 126 -6.83 13.21 -3.58
C ARG A 126 -6.28 11.80 -3.81
N LEU A 127 -5.76 11.16 -2.75
CA LEU A 127 -5.19 9.82 -2.83
C LEU A 127 -6.25 8.70 -2.89
N HIS A 128 -7.53 9.05 -2.79
CA HIS A 128 -8.71 8.19 -2.85
C HIS A 128 -9.35 8.22 -4.26
N ALA A 129 -10.67 8.22 -4.38
CA ALA A 129 -11.38 8.04 -5.66
C ALA A 129 -11.26 9.19 -6.69
N ALA A 130 -10.61 10.30 -6.35
CA ALA A 130 -10.53 11.47 -7.22
C ALA A 130 -10.02 11.22 -8.66
N PRO A 131 -9.03 10.32 -8.94
CA PRO A 131 -8.56 10.07 -10.30
C PRO A 131 -9.63 9.55 -11.26
N TRP A 132 -10.66 8.87 -10.78
CA TRP A 132 -11.75 8.36 -11.61
C TRP A 132 -12.60 9.47 -12.26
N ARG A 133 -12.55 10.68 -11.72
CA ARG A 133 -13.23 11.88 -12.23
C ARG A 133 -12.26 12.86 -12.89
N ASP A 134 -10.95 12.63 -12.81
CA ASP A 134 -9.94 13.47 -13.45
C ASP A 134 -9.72 13.03 -14.91
N GLN A 135 -9.90 13.96 -15.85
CA GLN A 135 -9.72 13.69 -17.27
C GLN A 135 -8.27 13.80 -17.74
N ARG A 136 -7.33 14.25 -16.90
CA ARG A 136 -5.92 14.38 -17.26
C ARG A 136 -5.28 13.02 -17.47
N LEU A 137 -4.44 12.90 -18.50
CA LEU A 137 -3.59 11.74 -18.71
C LEU A 137 -2.65 11.57 -17.50
N GLY A 138 -2.51 10.34 -17.01
CA GLY A 138 -1.66 10.06 -15.85
C GLY A 138 -2.30 10.38 -14.49
N ALA A 139 -3.62 10.67 -14.41
CA ALA A 139 -4.28 10.95 -13.13
C ALA A 139 -4.16 9.80 -12.13
N HIS A 140 -4.29 8.54 -12.59
CA HIS A 140 -4.07 7.36 -11.76
C HIS A 140 -2.61 7.18 -11.36
N VAL A 141 -1.67 7.58 -12.21
CA VAL A 141 -0.23 7.56 -11.90
C VAL A 141 0.13 8.62 -10.87
N ALA A 142 -0.42 9.84 -11.00
CA ALA A 142 -0.24 10.90 -10.01
C ALA A 142 -0.79 10.49 -8.63
N ARG A 143 -1.98 9.86 -8.60
CA ARG A 143 -2.53 9.28 -7.37
C ARG A 143 -1.63 8.19 -6.79
N ALA A 144 -1.11 7.29 -7.62
CA ALA A 144 -0.20 6.24 -7.19
C ALA A 144 1.09 6.81 -6.57
N ALA A 145 1.64 7.89 -7.16
CA ALA A 145 2.80 8.58 -6.60
C ALA A 145 2.49 9.21 -5.23
N GLY A 146 1.37 9.90 -5.11
CA GLY A 146 0.93 10.45 -3.82
C GLY A 146 0.72 9.37 -2.76
N PHE A 147 0.08 8.25 -3.11
CA PHE A 147 -0.13 7.10 -2.23
C PHE A 147 1.20 6.48 -1.77
N TYR A 148 2.13 6.27 -2.71
CA TYR A 148 3.47 5.76 -2.46
C TYR A 148 4.24 6.66 -1.49
N VAL A 149 4.26 7.95 -1.75
CA VAL A 149 5.01 8.93 -0.96
C VAL A 149 4.40 9.13 0.44
N TRP A 150 3.08 9.27 0.53
CA TRP A 150 2.40 9.47 1.81
C TRP A 150 2.46 8.23 2.71
N GLY A 151 2.56 7.05 2.11
CA GLY A 151 2.77 5.78 2.81
C GLY A 151 4.09 5.72 3.62
N ALA A 152 5.07 6.56 3.31
CA ALA A 152 6.29 6.68 4.09
C ALA A 152 6.06 7.26 5.50
N ALA A 153 4.98 8.01 5.72
CA ALA A 153 4.60 8.49 7.05
C ALA A 153 3.94 7.37 7.87
N GLU A 154 2.96 6.66 7.26
CA GLU A 154 2.22 5.59 7.93
C GLU A 154 1.40 4.79 6.92
N ALA A 155 1.33 3.46 7.07
CA ALA A 155 0.69 2.58 6.09
C ALA A 155 -0.79 2.27 6.41
N GLY A 156 -1.19 2.23 7.69
CA GLY A 156 -2.50 1.73 8.08
C GLY A 156 -3.66 2.60 7.65
N HIS A 157 -3.53 3.93 7.73
CA HIS A 157 -4.56 4.87 7.28
C HIS A 157 -4.80 4.82 5.76
N LEU A 158 -3.85 4.29 5.00
CA LEU A 158 -4.01 4.12 3.55
C LEU A 158 -4.99 3.00 3.17
N CYS A 159 -5.37 2.12 4.10
CA CYS A 159 -6.34 1.06 3.82
C CYS A 159 -7.73 1.61 3.41
N PRO A 160 -8.42 2.48 4.17
CA PRO A 160 -9.66 3.10 3.71
C PRO A 160 -9.48 3.99 2.48
N VAL A 161 -8.33 4.64 2.32
CA VAL A 161 -8.00 5.43 1.11
C VAL A 161 -7.95 4.53 -0.13
N SER A 162 -7.27 3.38 -0.04
CA SER A 162 -7.20 2.36 -1.10
C SER A 162 -8.57 1.80 -1.44
N MET A 163 -9.37 1.41 -0.43
CA MET A 163 -10.71 0.87 -0.67
C MET A 163 -11.65 1.90 -1.31
N THR A 164 -11.55 3.17 -0.91
CA THR A 164 -12.34 4.26 -1.50
C THR A 164 -11.94 4.53 -2.97
N TYR A 165 -10.66 4.37 -3.32
CA TYR A 165 -10.21 4.38 -4.71
C TYR A 165 -10.78 3.19 -5.49
N ALA A 166 -10.71 2.03 -4.89
CA ALA A 166 -10.95 0.75 -5.55
C ALA A 166 -12.44 0.46 -5.81
N ILE A 167 -13.36 1.03 -5.02
CA ILE A 167 -14.80 0.75 -5.15
C ILE A 167 -15.40 1.24 -6.48
N VAL A 168 -14.86 2.32 -7.06
CA VAL A 168 -15.48 3.04 -8.18
C VAL A 168 -15.73 2.15 -9.40
N PRO A 169 -14.76 1.39 -9.95
CA PRO A 169 -15.04 0.55 -11.11
C PRO A 169 -16.12 -0.51 -10.84
N ALA A 170 -16.16 -1.09 -9.65
CA ALA A 170 -17.22 -2.02 -9.26
C ALA A 170 -18.58 -1.33 -9.13
N LEU A 171 -18.62 -0.13 -8.53
CA LEU A 171 -19.85 0.64 -8.34
C LEU A 171 -20.51 1.04 -9.68
N ARG A 172 -19.71 1.26 -10.73
CA ARG A 172 -20.18 1.60 -12.08
C ARG A 172 -21.02 0.51 -12.75
N HIS A 173 -21.01 -0.73 -12.21
CA HIS A 173 -21.97 -1.78 -12.60
C HIS A 173 -23.41 -1.52 -12.10
N ALA A 174 -23.61 -0.48 -11.26
CA ALA A 174 -24.91 0.03 -10.85
C ALA A 174 -24.94 1.54 -11.10
N PRO A 175 -25.26 2.00 -12.34
CA PRO A 175 -25.12 3.41 -12.77
C PRO A 175 -25.80 4.43 -11.86
N ALA A 176 -27.00 4.13 -11.37
CA ALA A 176 -27.75 5.02 -10.47
C ALA A 176 -27.02 5.21 -9.12
N LEU A 177 -26.40 4.15 -8.58
CA LEU A 177 -25.60 4.22 -7.36
C LEU A 177 -24.27 4.95 -7.60
N ALA A 178 -23.67 4.74 -8.77
CA ALA A 178 -22.44 5.44 -9.15
C ALA A 178 -22.70 6.96 -9.32
N GLU A 179 -23.76 7.35 -10.01
CA GLU A 179 -24.15 8.76 -10.14
C GLU A 179 -24.37 9.44 -8.78
N ARG A 180 -24.98 8.70 -7.83
CA ARG A 180 -25.29 9.20 -6.49
C ARG A 180 -24.04 9.35 -5.62
N PHE A 181 -23.13 8.37 -5.61
CA PHE A 181 -22.08 8.27 -4.61
C PHE A 181 -20.67 8.58 -5.12
N GLU A 182 -20.35 8.38 -6.40
CA GLU A 182 -19.02 8.65 -6.94
C GLU A 182 -18.56 10.10 -6.74
N PRO A 183 -19.41 11.14 -6.88
CA PRO A 183 -19.00 12.52 -6.58
C PRO A 183 -18.54 12.72 -5.14
N LEU A 184 -19.21 12.10 -4.18
CA LEU A 184 -18.89 12.19 -2.75
C LEU A 184 -17.66 11.35 -2.38
N LEU A 185 -17.48 10.18 -3.02
CA LEU A 185 -16.28 9.35 -2.88
C LEU A 185 -15.03 10.05 -3.43
N ALA A 186 -15.18 10.92 -4.42
CA ALA A 186 -14.07 11.67 -5.02
C ALA A 186 -13.88 13.08 -4.40
N ALA A 187 -14.71 13.47 -3.44
CA ALA A 187 -14.64 14.79 -2.82
C ALA A 187 -13.35 14.95 -1.98
N PRO A 188 -12.67 16.11 -2.04
CA PRO A 188 -11.41 16.34 -1.33
C PRO A 188 -11.61 16.69 0.15
N GLU A 189 -12.69 16.23 0.76
CA GLU A 189 -13.05 16.51 2.14
C GLU A 189 -13.15 15.22 2.96
N TYR A 190 -12.37 15.15 4.03
CA TYR A 190 -12.47 14.09 5.02
C TYR A 190 -13.57 14.42 6.02
N ASP A 191 -14.71 13.75 5.90
CA ASP A 191 -15.90 13.99 6.72
C ASP A 191 -16.21 12.77 7.58
N PHE A 192 -15.55 12.67 8.73
CA PHE A 192 -15.69 11.55 9.67
C PHE A 192 -17.01 11.61 10.46
N GLY A 193 -17.47 10.44 10.90
CA GLY A 193 -18.64 10.26 11.76
C GLY A 193 -19.81 9.54 11.08
N LEU A 194 -20.63 8.87 11.89
CA LEU A 194 -21.74 8.04 11.43
C LEU A 194 -22.98 8.91 11.16
N ARG A 195 -23.22 9.20 9.87
CA ARG A 195 -24.38 9.93 9.37
C ARG A 195 -24.82 9.33 8.03
N ALA A 196 -26.05 9.64 7.61
CA ALA A 196 -26.51 9.29 6.26
C ALA A 196 -25.52 9.81 5.19
N PRO A 197 -25.15 8.99 4.20
CA PRO A 197 -24.15 9.37 3.20
C PRO A 197 -24.48 10.67 2.48
N GLU A 198 -25.76 10.94 2.19
CA GLU A 198 -26.21 12.13 1.49
C GLU A 198 -26.02 13.44 2.27
N GLY A 199 -25.90 13.35 3.58
CA GLY A 199 -25.64 14.49 4.47
C GLY A 199 -24.15 14.80 4.66
N LYS A 200 -23.27 14.08 3.98
CA LYS A 200 -21.80 14.22 4.12
C LYS A 200 -21.20 14.97 2.93
N ARG A 201 -20.03 15.59 3.18
CA ARG A 201 -19.26 16.32 2.17
C ARG A 201 -18.25 15.44 1.44
N GLY A 202 -17.89 14.30 2.03
CA GLY A 202 -17.02 13.29 1.48
C GLY A 202 -17.30 11.94 2.12
N LEU A 203 -17.12 10.85 1.36
CA LEU A 203 -17.40 9.49 1.79
C LEU A 203 -16.14 8.63 1.74
N LEU A 204 -16.07 7.67 2.66
CA LEU A 204 -15.12 6.57 2.63
C LEU A 204 -15.86 5.26 2.34
N ALA A 205 -15.22 4.39 1.57
CA ALA A 205 -15.76 3.09 1.24
C ALA A 205 -14.85 1.95 1.68
N GLY A 206 -15.45 0.76 1.82
CA GLY A 206 -14.80 -0.48 2.15
C GLY A 206 -15.38 -1.68 1.42
N MET A 207 -14.88 -2.86 1.76
CA MET A 207 -15.44 -4.13 1.30
C MET A 207 -15.43 -5.18 2.40
N SER A 208 -16.35 -6.15 2.29
CA SER A 208 -16.57 -7.19 3.28
C SER A 208 -16.88 -8.51 2.58
N MET A 209 -15.87 -9.37 2.40
CA MET A 209 -15.98 -10.61 1.64
C MET A 209 -15.79 -11.87 2.49
N THR A 210 -14.72 -11.89 3.29
CA THR A 210 -14.30 -13.06 4.07
C THR A 210 -15.27 -13.37 5.20
N GLU A 211 -15.64 -14.63 5.33
CA GLU A 211 -16.42 -15.17 6.45
C GLU A 211 -15.56 -16.07 7.36
N LYS A 212 -16.09 -16.54 8.49
CA LYS A 212 -15.33 -17.34 9.48
C LYS A 212 -14.73 -18.61 8.86
N GLN A 213 -15.40 -19.23 7.90
CA GLN A 213 -14.94 -20.44 7.21
C GLN A 213 -13.83 -20.18 6.17
N GLY A 214 -13.59 -18.95 5.78
CA GLY A 214 -12.50 -18.58 4.88
C GLY A 214 -12.80 -17.43 3.92
N GLY A 215 -11.77 -16.94 3.24
CA GLY A 215 -11.84 -15.83 2.26
C GLY A 215 -11.34 -16.20 0.87
N SER A 216 -10.61 -17.31 0.71
CA SER A 216 -10.10 -17.73 -0.60
C SER A 216 -11.18 -18.36 -1.47
N ASP A 217 -12.12 -19.09 -0.88
CA ASP A 217 -13.30 -19.65 -1.55
C ASP A 217 -14.57 -18.91 -1.12
N VAL A 218 -14.75 -17.71 -1.67
CA VAL A 218 -15.93 -16.87 -1.37
C VAL A 218 -17.25 -17.44 -1.88
N ARG A 219 -17.23 -18.49 -2.73
CA ARG A 219 -18.46 -19.18 -3.17
C ARG A 219 -19.12 -19.93 -2.01
N ALA A 220 -18.32 -20.32 -1.02
CA ALA A 220 -18.79 -20.96 0.21
C ALA A 220 -19.39 -19.99 1.23
N ASN A 221 -19.52 -18.70 0.89
CA ASN A 221 -20.14 -17.70 1.77
C ASN A 221 -21.59 -18.07 2.10
N THR A 222 -21.97 -17.84 3.35
CA THR A 222 -23.28 -18.18 3.92
C THR A 222 -24.16 -16.97 4.24
N THR A 223 -23.60 -15.76 4.24
CA THR A 223 -24.37 -14.51 4.33
C THR A 223 -25.43 -14.49 3.24
N ARG A 224 -26.68 -14.23 3.59
CA ARG A 224 -27.86 -14.25 2.70
C ARG A 224 -28.34 -12.84 2.42
N ALA A 225 -28.89 -12.65 1.23
CA ALA A 225 -29.59 -11.44 0.81
C ALA A 225 -31.01 -11.82 0.35
N VAL A 226 -32.01 -11.23 0.97
CA VAL A 226 -33.43 -11.43 0.64
C VAL A 226 -33.98 -10.14 0.03
N PRO A 227 -34.64 -10.18 -1.15
CA PRO A 227 -35.30 -9.00 -1.72
C PRO A 227 -36.29 -8.36 -0.75
N ALA A 228 -36.26 -7.02 -0.65
CA ALA A 228 -37.09 -6.27 0.30
C ALA A 228 -37.63 -4.98 -0.32
N GLY A 229 -38.24 -5.08 -1.50
CA GLY A 229 -38.77 -3.97 -2.30
C GLY A 229 -38.26 -4.01 -3.73
N GLU A 230 -38.42 -2.93 -4.48
CA GLU A 230 -38.05 -2.89 -5.90
C GLU A 230 -36.53 -2.94 -6.10
N ASP A 231 -35.73 -2.23 -5.27
CA ASP A 231 -34.29 -2.05 -5.48
C ASP A 231 -33.44 -2.40 -4.24
N SER A 232 -34.02 -2.98 -3.19
CA SER A 232 -33.32 -3.22 -1.94
C SER A 232 -33.35 -4.68 -1.50
N TYR A 233 -32.34 -5.04 -0.71
CA TYR A 233 -32.19 -6.37 -0.09
C TYR A 233 -31.91 -6.22 1.40
N LEU A 234 -32.30 -7.23 2.18
CA LEU A 234 -31.92 -7.39 3.58
C LEU A 234 -30.83 -8.45 3.67
N LEU A 235 -29.71 -8.07 4.22
CA LEU A 235 -28.57 -8.96 4.42
C LEU A 235 -28.58 -9.50 5.84
N THR A 236 -28.46 -10.84 5.96
CA THR A 236 -28.31 -11.54 7.26
C THR A 236 -27.13 -12.51 7.19
N GLY A 237 -26.22 -12.41 8.16
CA GLY A 237 -25.02 -13.24 8.22
C GLY A 237 -23.87 -12.55 8.93
N HIS A 238 -22.63 -12.84 8.51
CA HIS A 238 -21.45 -12.30 9.17
C HIS A 238 -20.28 -12.10 8.20
N LYS A 239 -19.34 -11.23 8.60
CA LYS A 239 -18.03 -11.12 7.98
C LYS A 239 -16.91 -11.11 9.02
N TRP A 240 -15.79 -11.73 8.68
CA TRP A 240 -14.69 -12.00 9.60
C TRP A 240 -13.59 -10.94 9.58
N PHE A 241 -13.47 -10.22 8.47
CA PHE A 241 -12.56 -9.08 8.30
C PHE A 241 -13.27 -7.99 7.51
N THR A 242 -13.71 -6.95 8.21
CA THR A 242 -14.20 -5.70 7.61
C THR A 242 -13.30 -4.59 8.06
N SER A 243 -12.43 -4.13 7.14
CA SER A 243 -11.51 -3.03 7.42
C SER A 243 -12.25 -1.69 7.38
N ALA A 244 -11.76 -0.74 8.19
CA ALA A 244 -12.33 0.60 8.32
C ALA A 244 -13.86 0.59 8.53
N PRO A 245 -14.38 -0.13 9.57
CA PRO A 245 -15.82 -0.34 9.76
C PRO A 245 -16.60 0.95 10.05
N MET A 246 -15.89 2.07 10.30
CA MET A 246 -16.45 3.42 10.41
C MET A 246 -16.67 4.09 9.03
N GLY A 247 -16.29 3.44 7.91
CA GLY A 247 -16.56 3.91 6.56
C GLY A 247 -18.06 4.03 6.28
N ASP A 248 -18.42 4.71 5.23
CA ASP A 248 -19.80 5.07 4.92
C ASP A 248 -20.52 4.01 4.08
N LEU A 249 -19.79 3.37 3.15
CA LEU A 249 -20.31 2.44 2.15
C LEU A 249 -19.43 1.18 2.10
N PHE A 250 -20.04 0.01 1.94
CA PHE A 250 -19.32 -1.26 1.84
C PHE A 250 -19.84 -2.10 0.68
N LEU A 251 -18.93 -2.64 -0.16
CA LEU A 251 -19.29 -3.75 -1.03
C LEU A 251 -19.27 -5.06 -0.24
N VAL A 252 -20.38 -5.78 -0.28
CA VAL A 252 -20.60 -7.03 0.47
C VAL A 252 -20.99 -8.14 -0.48
N LEU A 253 -20.39 -9.32 -0.35
CA LEU A 253 -20.83 -10.53 -1.03
C LEU A 253 -21.85 -11.28 -0.16
N ALA A 254 -23.01 -11.61 -0.74
CA ALA A 254 -24.06 -12.40 -0.10
C ALA A 254 -24.79 -13.30 -1.12
N GLN A 255 -25.38 -14.40 -0.64
CA GLN A 255 -26.19 -15.32 -1.43
C GLN A 255 -27.58 -14.71 -1.64
N ALA A 256 -27.91 -14.33 -2.85
CA ALA A 256 -29.24 -13.92 -3.31
C ALA A 256 -29.97 -15.12 -3.98
N PRO A 257 -31.26 -15.00 -4.32
CA PRO A 257 -31.97 -16.07 -5.05
C PRO A 257 -31.27 -16.51 -6.35
N GLY A 258 -30.64 -15.59 -7.09
CA GLY A 258 -29.87 -15.87 -8.30
C GLY A 258 -28.42 -16.35 -8.05
N GLY A 259 -27.99 -16.49 -6.78
CA GLY A 259 -26.65 -16.92 -6.38
C GLY A 259 -25.81 -15.83 -5.71
N LEU A 260 -24.51 -16.08 -5.61
CA LEU A 260 -23.59 -15.15 -4.94
C LEU A 260 -23.50 -13.81 -5.70
N SER A 261 -23.95 -12.75 -5.05
CA SER A 261 -24.16 -11.41 -5.60
C SER A 261 -23.38 -10.35 -4.82
N CYS A 262 -23.15 -9.20 -5.43
CA CYS A 262 -22.46 -8.05 -4.82
C CYS A 262 -23.48 -6.98 -4.43
N PHE A 263 -23.37 -6.45 -3.23
CA PHE A 263 -24.27 -5.45 -2.68
C PHE A 263 -23.50 -4.24 -2.17
N LEU A 264 -24.06 -3.05 -2.36
CA LEU A 264 -23.63 -1.82 -1.70
C LEU A 264 -24.43 -1.64 -0.42
N LEU A 265 -23.77 -1.66 0.73
CA LEU A 265 -24.36 -1.51 2.06
C LEU A 265 -23.92 -0.15 2.64
N PRO A 266 -24.87 0.77 2.94
CA PRO A 266 -24.54 1.99 3.67
C PRO A 266 -24.43 1.68 5.17
N ARG A 267 -23.47 2.31 5.87
CA ARG A 267 -23.30 2.16 7.31
C ARG A 267 -24.46 2.77 8.10
N VAL A 268 -25.00 3.87 7.60
CA VAL A 268 -26.18 4.57 8.10
C VAL A 268 -27.19 4.65 6.96
N ARG A 269 -28.45 4.37 7.25
CA ARG A 269 -29.54 4.42 6.25
C ARG A 269 -29.80 5.85 5.78
N PRO A 270 -30.44 6.05 4.62
CA PRO A 270 -30.79 7.39 4.13
C PRO A 270 -31.69 8.19 5.09
N ASP A 271 -32.50 7.50 5.91
CA ASP A 271 -33.36 8.13 6.92
C ASP A 271 -32.59 8.56 8.19
N GLY A 272 -31.28 8.36 8.22
CA GLY A 272 -30.40 8.70 9.35
C GLY A 272 -30.35 7.65 10.46
N THR A 273 -31.08 6.54 10.33
CA THR A 273 -31.02 5.45 11.32
C THR A 273 -29.81 4.54 11.10
N PRO A 274 -29.21 3.97 12.14
CA PRO A 274 -28.18 2.95 12.00
C PRO A 274 -28.67 1.78 11.14
N ASN A 275 -27.82 1.28 10.24
CA ASN A 275 -28.12 0.08 9.48
C ASN A 275 -27.84 -1.18 10.36
N GLY A 276 -28.40 -2.33 9.99
CA GLY A 276 -28.21 -3.60 10.66
C GLY A 276 -26.80 -4.20 10.54
N MET A 277 -25.77 -3.38 10.68
CA MET A 277 -24.35 -3.76 10.64
C MET A 277 -23.75 -3.61 12.04
N HIS A 278 -23.57 -4.73 12.73
CA HIS A 278 -23.17 -4.80 14.13
C HIS A 278 -21.71 -5.20 14.28
N LEU A 279 -20.88 -4.32 14.85
CA LEU A 279 -19.48 -4.62 15.13
C LEU A 279 -19.36 -5.46 16.40
N GLN A 280 -18.69 -6.62 16.29
CA GLN A 280 -18.53 -7.54 17.41
C GLN A 280 -17.25 -7.25 18.21
N ARG A 281 -16.13 -7.10 17.51
CA ARG A 281 -14.84 -6.69 18.07
C ARG A 281 -13.91 -6.20 16.98
N LEU A 282 -12.85 -5.47 17.36
CA LEU A 282 -11.71 -5.22 16.50
C LEU A 282 -10.67 -6.33 16.63
N LYS A 283 -9.97 -6.60 15.53
CA LYS A 283 -8.87 -7.58 15.50
C LYS A 283 -7.61 -6.99 16.15
N ASP A 284 -6.99 -7.74 17.05
CA ASP A 284 -5.62 -7.50 17.49
C ASP A 284 -4.66 -8.06 16.44
N LYS A 285 -3.92 -7.18 15.77
CA LYS A 285 -3.15 -7.51 14.56
C LYS A 285 -1.64 -7.33 14.79
N LEU A 286 -0.85 -8.06 14.01
CA LEU A 286 0.62 -7.94 13.97
C LEU A 286 1.03 -6.51 13.57
N GLY A 287 0.53 -6.02 12.44
CA GLY A 287 0.71 -4.69 11.86
C GLY A 287 -0.61 -4.06 11.47
N ASN A 288 -0.56 -2.94 10.73
CA ASN A 288 -1.74 -2.18 10.34
C ASN A 288 -2.60 -1.77 11.57
N ARG A 289 -1.92 -1.48 12.67
CA ARG A 289 -2.57 -1.29 13.98
C ARG A 289 -3.38 -0.02 14.06
N SER A 290 -2.97 1.02 13.35
CA SER A 290 -3.71 2.28 13.26
C SER A 290 -5.06 2.13 12.55
N ASN A 291 -5.21 1.12 11.67
CA ASN A 291 -6.45 0.83 10.97
C ASN A 291 -7.32 -0.14 11.79
N ALA A 292 -8.60 0.18 11.95
CA ALA A 292 -9.58 -0.74 12.53
C ALA A 292 -9.92 -1.87 11.54
N SER A 293 -10.01 -3.11 12.03
CA SER A 293 -10.54 -4.25 11.28
C SER A 293 -11.49 -5.03 12.17
N ALA A 294 -12.76 -5.10 11.80
CA ALA A 294 -13.83 -5.64 12.63
C ALA A 294 -14.32 -7.02 12.20
N GLU A 295 -14.80 -7.77 13.16
CA GLU A 295 -15.78 -8.84 12.97
C GLU A 295 -17.16 -8.20 12.96
N VAL A 296 -17.98 -8.54 11.95
CA VAL A 296 -19.28 -7.90 11.72
C VAL A 296 -20.36 -8.95 11.59
N GLU A 297 -21.53 -8.67 12.16
CA GLU A 297 -22.77 -9.39 11.91
C GLU A 297 -23.78 -8.47 11.24
N TYR A 298 -24.50 -9.02 10.27
CA TYR A 298 -25.60 -8.35 9.59
C TYR A 298 -26.92 -8.91 10.10
N ASP A 299 -27.79 -8.01 10.56
CA ASP A 299 -29.13 -8.31 11.03
C ASP A 299 -30.12 -7.48 10.21
N GLU A 300 -30.64 -8.09 9.14
CA GLU A 300 -31.52 -7.44 8.16
C GLU A 300 -30.96 -6.10 7.65
N ALA A 301 -29.64 -6.06 7.41
CA ALA A 301 -28.97 -4.86 6.95
C ALA A 301 -29.40 -4.50 5.52
N VAL A 302 -29.92 -3.29 5.33
CA VAL A 302 -30.38 -2.80 4.02
C VAL A 302 -29.20 -2.58 3.08
N ALA A 303 -29.29 -3.11 1.86
CA ALA A 303 -28.27 -2.96 0.83
C ALA A 303 -28.91 -2.91 -0.57
N TRP A 304 -28.16 -2.43 -1.55
CA TRP A 304 -28.56 -2.34 -2.95
C TRP A 304 -27.70 -3.27 -3.81
N LEU A 305 -28.31 -3.93 -4.80
CA LEU A 305 -27.59 -4.78 -5.73
C LEU A 305 -26.61 -3.96 -6.60
N VAL A 306 -25.39 -4.46 -6.76
CA VAL A 306 -24.39 -3.90 -7.68
C VAL A 306 -24.07 -4.93 -8.76
N GLY A 307 -24.43 -4.61 -10.00
CA GLY A 307 -24.35 -5.55 -11.11
C GLY A 307 -25.55 -6.51 -11.17
N GLU A 308 -25.31 -7.76 -11.50
CA GLU A 308 -26.33 -8.79 -11.70
C GLU A 308 -26.31 -9.83 -10.58
N GLU A 309 -27.47 -10.36 -10.21
CA GLU A 309 -27.54 -11.52 -9.28
C GLU A 309 -26.74 -12.71 -9.82
N GLY A 310 -26.07 -13.43 -8.93
CA GLY A 310 -25.21 -14.57 -9.26
C GLY A 310 -23.85 -14.20 -9.87
N ARG A 311 -23.61 -12.91 -10.13
CA ARG A 311 -22.36 -12.41 -10.72
C ARG A 311 -21.47 -11.62 -9.76
N GLY A 312 -21.69 -11.74 -8.46
CA GLY A 312 -21.02 -10.93 -7.44
C GLY A 312 -19.50 -10.99 -7.46
N ILE A 313 -18.92 -12.17 -7.78
CA ILE A 313 -17.46 -12.31 -7.90
C ILE A 313 -16.93 -11.47 -9.06
N ARG A 314 -17.61 -11.47 -10.21
CA ARG A 314 -17.20 -10.67 -11.36
C ARG A 314 -17.22 -9.19 -11.04
N THR A 315 -18.22 -8.73 -10.30
CA THR A 315 -18.35 -7.33 -9.91
C THR A 315 -17.26 -6.92 -8.90
N ILE A 316 -17.08 -7.69 -7.82
CA ILE A 316 -16.17 -7.29 -6.74
C ILE A 316 -14.69 -7.43 -7.12
N ILE A 317 -14.35 -8.26 -8.12
CA ILE A 317 -12.98 -8.43 -8.59
C ILE A 317 -12.42 -7.13 -9.19
N GLU A 318 -13.27 -6.26 -9.71
CA GLU A 318 -12.86 -4.93 -10.17
C GLU A 318 -12.28 -4.10 -9.01
N MET A 319 -12.92 -4.15 -7.85
CA MET A 319 -12.38 -3.52 -6.63
C MET A 319 -11.08 -4.18 -6.18
N VAL A 320 -11.04 -5.53 -6.16
CA VAL A 320 -9.86 -6.29 -5.76
C VAL A 320 -8.65 -6.00 -6.65
N ASN A 321 -8.84 -5.80 -7.95
CA ASN A 321 -7.74 -5.45 -8.86
C ASN A 321 -7.11 -4.09 -8.51
N MET A 322 -7.91 -3.12 -8.08
CA MET A 322 -7.40 -1.81 -7.68
C MET A 322 -6.67 -1.87 -6.33
N THR A 323 -7.22 -2.58 -5.34
CA THR A 323 -6.52 -2.78 -4.06
C THR A 323 -5.25 -3.63 -4.21
N ARG A 324 -5.16 -4.54 -5.18
CA ARG A 324 -3.92 -5.25 -5.53
C ARG A 324 -2.82 -4.32 -6.03
N LEU A 325 -3.16 -3.32 -6.86
CA LEU A 325 -2.21 -2.28 -7.25
C LEU A 325 -1.64 -1.55 -6.03
N ASP A 326 -2.51 -1.19 -5.10
CA ASP A 326 -2.10 -0.53 -3.86
C ASP A 326 -1.28 -1.44 -2.93
N CYS A 327 -1.48 -2.77 -2.97
CA CYS A 327 -0.59 -3.72 -2.31
C CYS A 327 0.84 -3.69 -2.90
N VAL A 328 0.97 -3.58 -4.22
CA VAL A 328 2.28 -3.44 -4.88
C VAL A 328 2.94 -2.13 -4.51
N LEU A 329 2.19 -1.03 -4.58
CA LEU A 329 2.67 0.30 -4.16
C LEU A 329 3.10 0.31 -2.70
N GLY A 330 2.28 -0.25 -1.79
CA GLY A 330 2.59 -0.33 -0.36
C GLY A 330 3.84 -1.18 -0.06
N ALA A 331 4.03 -2.30 -0.80
CA ALA A 331 5.25 -3.10 -0.70
C ALA A 331 6.49 -2.30 -1.15
N ALA A 332 6.40 -1.61 -2.29
CA ALA A 332 7.48 -0.75 -2.80
C ALA A 332 7.78 0.41 -1.84
N THR A 333 6.75 1.08 -1.30
CA THR A 333 6.89 2.13 -0.27
C THR A 333 7.64 1.62 0.97
N GLY A 334 7.22 0.45 1.49
CA GLY A 334 7.87 -0.16 2.66
C GLY A 334 9.33 -0.52 2.42
N MET A 335 9.65 -1.06 1.23
CA MET A 335 11.03 -1.34 0.84
C MET A 335 11.85 -0.03 0.74
N ARG A 336 11.31 1.01 0.10
CA ARG A 336 11.98 2.31 -0.02
C ARG A 336 12.23 2.92 1.35
N ALA A 337 11.23 2.96 2.23
CA ALA A 337 11.38 3.48 3.59
C ALA A 337 12.42 2.70 4.39
N GLY A 338 12.40 1.36 4.31
CA GLY A 338 13.35 0.49 5.01
C GLY A 338 14.80 0.74 4.58
N VAL A 339 15.09 0.72 3.28
CA VAL A 339 16.45 0.93 2.79
C VAL A 339 16.93 2.37 3.01
N THR A 340 16.03 3.36 2.95
CA THR A 340 16.35 4.76 3.23
C THR A 340 16.81 4.94 4.70
N LEU A 341 16.10 4.33 5.65
CA LEU A 341 16.49 4.31 7.08
C LEU A 341 17.82 3.59 7.30
N ALA A 342 18.02 2.44 6.65
CA ALA A 342 19.26 1.67 6.73
C ALA A 342 20.46 2.44 6.17
N ALA A 343 20.31 3.04 4.98
CA ALA A 343 21.35 3.84 4.34
C ALA A 343 21.69 5.10 5.15
N HIS A 344 20.65 5.78 5.69
CA HIS A 344 20.84 6.91 6.60
C HIS A 344 21.64 6.51 7.83
N HIS A 345 21.25 5.43 8.51
CA HIS A 345 22.00 4.94 9.68
C HIS A 345 23.46 4.62 9.33
N ALA A 346 23.68 3.88 8.25
CA ALA A 346 25.02 3.44 7.83
C ALA A 346 25.93 4.60 7.43
N ARG A 347 25.38 5.74 6.96
CA ARG A 347 26.12 6.96 6.60
C ARG A 347 26.77 7.64 7.82
N TYR A 348 26.18 7.50 9.00
CA TYR A 348 26.64 8.17 10.23
C TYR A 348 27.34 7.21 11.20
N ARG A 349 26.86 5.98 11.32
CA ARG A 349 27.37 5.00 12.28
C ARG A 349 28.75 4.55 11.91
N VAL A 350 29.69 4.62 12.87
CA VAL A 350 31.06 4.15 12.72
C VAL A 350 31.25 2.85 13.48
N ALA A 351 31.86 1.84 12.84
CA ALA A 351 32.34 0.60 13.47
C ALA A 351 33.69 0.21 12.85
N PHE A 352 34.57 -0.37 13.61
CA PHE A 352 35.92 -0.78 13.17
C PHE A 352 36.70 0.36 12.47
N GLY A 353 36.53 1.60 12.96
CA GLY A 353 37.24 2.79 12.47
C GLY A 353 36.71 3.38 11.16
N ARG A 354 35.62 2.87 10.59
CA ARG A 354 35.00 3.38 9.36
C ARG A 354 33.48 3.48 9.50
N LYS A 355 32.84 4.33 8.70
CA LYS A 355 31.39 4.36 8.59
C LYS A 355 30.88 3.02 8.07
N LEU A 356 29.69 2.59 8.52
CA LEU A 356 29.11 1.33 8.05
C LEU A 356 28.91 1.33 6.54
N ALA A 357 28.46 2.41 5.95
CA ALA A 357 28.30 2.55 4.49
C ALA A 357 29.61 2.37 3.69
N GLU A 358 30.77 2.54 4.33
CA GLU A 358 32.10 2.36 3.73
C GLU A 358 32.65 0.93 3.91
N GLN A 359 31.93 0.09 4.67
CA GLN A 359 32.29 -1.31 4.85
C GLN A 359 31.81 -2.14 3.66
N PRO A 360 32.68 -2.91 2.97
CA PRO A 360 32.29 -3.62 1.75
C PRO A 360 31.06 -4.52 1.86
N LEU A 361 30.93 -5.26 2.96
CA LEU A 361 29.77 -6.13 3.19
C LEU A 361 28.49 -5.32 3.39
N MET A 362 28.52 -4.26 4.20
CA MET A 362 27.35 -3.39 4.40
C MET A 362 26.97 -2.67 3.11
N ALA A 363 27.94 -2.20 2.32
CA ALA A 363 27.68 -1.60 1.02
C ALA A 363 27.00 -2.59 0.06
N SER A 364 27.39 -3.86 0.06
CA SER A 364 26.73 -4.93 -0.72
C SER A 364 25.28 -5.15 -0.28
N VAL A 365 25.02 -5.23 1.04
CA VAL A 365 23.65 -5.38 1.58
C VAL A 365 22.78 -4.19 1.20
N LEU A 366 23.25 -2.96 1.44
CA LEU A 366 22.47 -1.74 1.12
C LEU A 366 22.22 -1.61 -0.39
N ALA A 367 23.19 -1.98 -1.23
CA ALA A 367 23.03 -1.97 -2.68
C ALA A 367 21.98 -2.98 -3.16
N ASP A 368 21.94 -4.16 -2.55
CA ASP A 368 20.96 -5.21 -2.88
C ASP A 368 19.54 -4.80 -2.45
N LEU A 369 19.39 -4.20 -1.26
CA LEU A 369 18.12 -3.61 -0.81
C LEU A 369 17.67 -2.46 -1.73
N ALA A 370 18.58 -1.59 -2.14
CA ALA A 370 18.29 -0.50 -3.06
C ALA A 370 17.79 -1.02 -4.41
N LEU A 371 18.45 -2.05 -4.93
CA LEU A 371 18.10 -2.68 -6.21
C LEU A 371 16.70 -3.31 -6.18
N GLU A 372 16.37 -4.03 -5.11
CA GLU A 372 15.03 -4.64 -4.93
C GLU A 372 13.95 -3.58 -4.84
N SER A 373 14.20 -2.50 -4.07
CA SER A 373 13.28 -1.36 -3.94
C SER A 373 13.03 -0.68 -5.28
N GLU A 374 14.07 -0.39 -6.05
CA GLU A 374 13.96 0.27 -7.37
C GLU A 374 13.22 -0.60 -8.38
N ALA A 375 13.47 -1.91 -8.39
CA ALA A 375 12.77 -2.86 -9.25
C ALA A 375 11.26 -2.93 -8.92
N ALA A 376 10.91 -2.99 -7.63
CA ALA A 376 9.52 -3.00 -7.18
C ALA A 376 8.81 -1.68 -7.53
N THR A 377 9.46 -0.53 -7.31
CA THR A 377 8.93 0.79 -7.63
C THR A 377 8.68 0.94 -9.14
N THR A 378 9.66 0.56 -9.96
CA THR A 378 9.54 0.67 -11.43
C THR A 378 8.37 -0.16 -11.96
N ALA A 379 8.19 -1.40 -11.45
CA ALA A 379 7.06 -2.27 -11.82
C ALA A 379 5.71 -1.71 -11.32
N ALA A 380 5.65 -1.20 -10.09
CA ALA A 380 4.44 -0.60 -9.52
C ALA A 380 3.92 0.56 -10.37
N PHE A 381 4.82 1.46 -10.80
CA PHE A 381 4.43 2.61 -11.62
C PHE A 381 4.10 2.24 -13.07
N ARG A 382 4.71 1.21 -13.65
CA ARG A 382 4.28 0.67 -14.95
C ARG A 382 2.84 0.14 -14.87
N LEU A 383 2.48 -0.53 -13.77
CA LEU A 383 1.10 -1.00 -13.53
C LEU A 383 0.13 0.15 -13.27
N ALA A 384 0.56 1.22 -12.60
CA ALA A 384 -0.25 2.43 -12.44
C ALA A 384 -0.51 3.11 -13.80
N GLY A 385 0.49 3.17 -14.69
CA GLY A 385 0.33 3.64 -16.07
C GLY A 385 -0.62 2.78 -16.89
N ALA A 386 -0.51 1.45 -16.78
CA ALA A 386 -1.46 0.53 -17.40
C ALA A 386 -2.89 0.73 -16.89
N THR A 387 -3.05 1.01 -15.59
CA THR A 387 -4.35 1.32 -14.99
C THR A 387 -4.94 2.62 -15.55
N ASP A 388 -4.12 3.67 -15.71
CA ASP A 388 -4.57 4.94 -16.29
C ASP A 388 -5.04 4.78 -17.73
N ARG A 389 -4.27 4.06 -18.56
CA ARG A 389 -4.62 3.81 -19.97
C ARG A 389 -5.83 2.89 -20.11
N ALA A 390 -5.90 1.82 -19.32
CA ALA A 390 -7.06 0.92 -19.29
C ALA A 390 -8.35 1.63 -18.87
N ALA A 391 -8.29 2.53 -17.88
CA ALA A 391 -9.43 3.34 -17.48
C ALA A 391 -9.94 4.29 -18.60
N ARG A 392 -9.11 4.54 -19.60
CA ARG A 392 -9.42 5.33 -20.81
C ARG A 392 -9.82 4.48 -22.01
N GLY A 393 -9.96 3.16 -21.84
CA GLY A 393 -10.41 2.24 -22.86
C GLY A 393 -9.30 1.57 -23.68
N ASP A 394 -8.04 1.62 -23.22
CA ASP A 394 -6.96 0.86 -23.86
C ASP A 394 -7.04 -0.62 -23.44
N GLU A 395 -7.58 -1.45 -24.35
CA GLU A 395 -7.80 -2.88 -24.12
C GLU A 395 -6.47 -3.67 -24.01
N ARG A 396 -5.42 -3.24 -24.71
CA ARG A 396 -4.10 -3.88 -24.62
C ARG A 396 -3.46 -3.66 -23.26
N GLU A 397 -3.56 -2.45 -22.73
CA GLU A 397 -3.10 -2.11 -21.39
C GLU A 397 -3.94 -2.80 -20.30
N ALA A 398 -5.24 -2.96 -20.53
CA ALA A 398 -6.10 -3.74 -19.65
C ALA A 398 -5.67 -5.23 -19.62
N ALA A 399 -5.41 -5.82 -20.78
CA ALA A 399 -4.92 -7.20 -20.89
C ALA A 399 -3.53 -7.38 -20.25
N PHE A 400 -2.58 -6.46 -20.51
CA PHE A 400 -1.28 -6.46 -19.86
C PHE A 400 -1.42 -6.38 -18.32
N ARG A 401 -2.16 -5.40 -17.84
CA ARG A 401 -2.39 -5.19 -16.40
C ARG A 401 -3.00 -6.43 -15.74
N ARG A 402 -3.96 -7.07 -16.39
CA ARG A 402 -4.67 -8.25 -15.87
C ARG A 402 -3.72 -9.36 -15.41
N LEU A 403 -2.70 -9.65 -16.19
CA LEU A 403 -1.73 -10.71 -15.87
C LEU A 403 -0.54 -10.18 -15.06
N ALA A 404 0.03 -9.05 -15.47
CA ALA A 404 1.19 -8.45 -14.83
C ALA A 404 0.95 -8.08 -13.36
N LEU A 405 -0.25 -7.60 -13.02
CA LEU A 405 -0.61 -7.23 -11.66
C LEU A 405 -0.62 -8.44 -10.72
N ALA A 406 -1.15 -9.58 -11.15
CA ALA A 406 -1.19 -10.81 -10.34
C ALA A 406 0.24 -11.32 -10.03
N ALA A 407 1.12 -11.35 -11.04
CA ALA A 407 2.50 -11.77 -10.89
C ALA A 407 3.31 -10.78 -10.02
N THR A 408 3.18 -9.47 -10.28
CA THR A 408 3.93 -8.44 -9.54
C THR A 408 3.47 -8.35 -8.08
N LYS A 409 2.15 -8.45 -7.82
CA LYS A 409 1.61 -8.47 -6.45
C LYS A 409 2.13 -9.67 -5.68
N TYR A 410 2.14 -10.85 -6.32
CA TYR A 410 2.73 -12.04 -5.71
C TYR A 410 4.17 -11.77 -5.28
N TRP A 411 5.01 -11.32 -6.21
CA TRP A 411 6.45 -11.18 -6.00
C TRP A 411 6.80 -10.05 -5.02
N ALA A 412 6.38 -8.82 -5.29
CA ALA A 412 6.72 -7.66 -4.47
C ALA A 412 6.30 -7.85 -3.00
N CYS A 413 5.07 -8.35 -2.77
CA CYS A 413 4.60 -8.60 -1.41
C CYS A 413 5.29 -9.79 -0.72
N LYS A 414 5.84 -10.75 -1.48
CA LYS A 414 6.66 -11.83 -0.92
C LYS A 414 8.07 -11.39 -0.55
N ARG A 415 8.62 -10.42 -1.27
CA ARG A 415 9.95 -9.88 -1.01
C ARG A 415 9.98 -8.90 0.17
N ALA A 416 8.89 -8.14 0.37
CA ALA A 416 8.82 -7.09 1.38
C ALA A 416 9.17 -7.52 2.81
N PRO A 417 8.72 -8.67 3.35
CA PRO A 417 9.10 -9.08 4.71
C PRO A 417 10.59 -9.35 4.89
N GLY A 418 11.23 -10.05 3.94
CA GLY A 418 12.67 -10.28 3.97
C GLY A 418 13.47 -8.99 3.84
N HIS A 419 13.04 -8.10 2.96
CA HIS A 419 13.65 -6.79 2.79
C HIS A 419 13.58 -5.93 4.07
N ALA A 420 12.42 -5.91 4.72
CA ALA A 420 12.24 -5.16 5.97
C ALA A 420 13.08 -5.75 7.12
N ALA A 421 13.21 -7.08 7.18
CA ALA A 421 14.05 -7.76 8.16
C ALA A 421 15.53 -7.39 7.98
N GLU A 422 16.03 -7.43 6.75
CA GLU A 422 17.41 -7.07 6.44
C GLU A 422 17.71 -5.59 6.71
N ALA A 423 16.80 -4.70 6.31
CA ALA A 423 16.92 -3.27 6.60
C ALA A 423 16.99 -2.99 8.10
N LEU A 424 16.20 -3.71 8.90
CA LEU A 424 16.23 -3.65 10.37
C LEU A 424 17.59 -4.12 10.91
N GLU A 425 18.11 -5.24 10.38
CA GLU A 425 19.38 -5.81 10.78
C GLU A 425 20.56 -4.85 10.53
N CYS A 426 20.51 -4.03 9.47
CA CYS A 426 21.52 -3.02 9.18
C CYS A 426 21.76 -2.02 10.33
N LEU A 427 20.77 -1.80 11.22
CA LEU A 427 20.90 -0.94 12.38
C LEU A 427 21.36 -1.68 13.63
N GLY A 428 21.53 -3.00 13.58
CA GLY A 428 21.82 -3.83 14.75
C GLY A 428 20.73 -3.72 15.82
N GLY A 429 21.09 -3.68 17.10
CA GLY A 429 20.13 -3.54 18.20
C GLY A 429 19.22 -2.31 18.09
N ASN A 430 19.72 -1.21 17.51
CA ASN A 430 18.91 0.00 17.29
C ASN A 430 17.75 -0.24 16.30
N GLY A 431 17.90 -1.15 15.34
CA GLY A 431 16.82 -1.51 14.42
C GLY A 431 15.72 -2.35 15.07
N TYR A 432 16.03 -3.02 16.19
CA TYR A 432 15.09 -3.92 16.87
C TYR A 432 14.21 -3.22 17.91
N VAL A 433 14.43 -1.93 18.16
CA VAL A 433 13.64 -1.12 19.09
C VAL A 433 12.67 -0.20 18.33
N GLU A 434 11.49 0.04 18.92
CA GLU A 434 10.35 0.72 18.27
C GLU A 434 10.69 2.12 17.77
N GLU A 435 11.58 2.85 18.47
CA GLU A 435 11.98 4.22 18.14
C GLU A 435 12.64 4.36 16.78
N SER A 436 13.20 3.28 16.23
CA SER A 436 13.78 3.26 14.89
C SER A 436 12.74 3.33 13.77
N GLY A 437 11.48 2.97 14.06
CA GLY A 437 10.40 2.80 13.10
C GLY A 437 10.48 1.51 12.26
N LEU A 438 11.63 0.80 12.25
CA LEU A 438 11.81 -0.43 11.48
C LEU A 438 10.99 -1.62 12.00
N PRO A 439 10.79 -1.83 13.32
CA PRO A 439 9.87 -2.86 13.79
C PRO A 439 8.44 -2.66 13.28
N ARG A 440 7.97 -1.41 13.17
CA ARG A 440 6.68 -1.10 12.56
C ARG A 440 6.65 -1.52 11.09
N LEU A 441 7.64 -1.13 10.28
CA LEU A 441 7.73 -1.52 8.87
C LEU A 441 7.78 -3.05 8.71
N TYR A 442 8.53 -3.75 9.55
CA TYR A 442 8.59 -5.21 9.52
C TYR A 442 7.23 -5.86 9.83
N ARG A 443 6.47 -5.34 10.80
CA ARG A 443 5.13 -5.83 11.12
C ARG A 443 4.10 -5.54 10.01
N GLU A 444 4.26 -4.46 9.26
CA GLU A 444 3.40 -4.13 8.11
C GLU A 444 3.64 -5.08 6.92
N ALA A 445 4.88 -5.41 6.64
CA ALA A 445 5.30 -6.08 5.40
C ALA A 445 4.57 -7.40 5.08
N PRO A 446 4.28 -8.33 6.03
CA PRO A 446 3.61 -9.59 5.73
C PRO A 446 2.17 -9.44 5.22
N LEU A 447 1.48 -8.35 5.57
CA LEU A 447 0.06 -8.16 5.26
C LEU A 447 -0.19 -8.13 3.75
N GLY A 448 0.71 -7.51 2.97
CA GLY A 448 0.61 -7.41 1.52
C GLY A 448 0.49 -8.78 0.83
N SER A 449 1.11 -9.84 1.35
CA SER A 449 1.00 -11.18 0.78
C SER A 449 -0.14 -12.03 1.37
N ILE A 450 -1.00 -11.45 2.23
CA ILE A 450 -2.14 -12.14 2.85
C ILE A 450 -3.46 -11.65 2.25
N TRP A 451 -3.73 -10.34 2.31
CA TRP A 451 -4.97 -9.75 1.80
C TRP A 451 -4.99 -9.64 0.27
N GLU A 452 -6.16 -9.35 -0.31
CA GLU A 452 -6.38 -9.19 -1.77
C GLU A 452 -5.94 -10.41 -2.60
N GLY A 453 -6.02 -11.57 -1.97
CA GLY A 453 -5.51 -12.84 -2.48
C GLY A 453 -4.14 -13.18 -1.91
N SER A 454 -4.08 -14.26 -1.14
CA SER A 454 -2.80 -14.79 -0.62
C SER A 454 -1.86 -15.23 -1.74
N GLY A 455 -0.60 -15.52 -1.41
CA GLY A 455 0.39 -15.92 -2.41
C GLY A 455 -0.06 -17.07 -3.33
N ASN A 456 -0.72 -18.10 -2.79
CA ASN A 456 -1.27 -19.18 -3.62
C ASN A 456 -2.41 -18.69 -4.52
N VAL A 457 -3.30 -17.84 -3.98
CA VAL A 457 -4.43 -17.30 -4.74
C VAL A 457 -3.94 -16.43 -5.90
N ALA A 458 -2.92 -15.59 -5.68
CA ALA A 458 -2.32 -14.77 -6.72
C ALA A 458 -1.62 -15.61 -7.79
N ALA A 459 -0.85 -16.65 -7.39
CA ALA A 459 -0.20 -17.55 -8.34
C ALA A 459 -1.21 -18.37 -9.17
N LEU A 460 -2.29 -18.87 -8.54
CA LEU A 460 -3.37 -19.54 -9.25
C LEU A 460 -4.17 -18.59 -10.16
N ASP A 461 -4.22 -17.30 -9.83
CA ASP A 461 -4.86 -16.30 -10.70
C ASP A 461 -4.04 -16.03 -11.96
N VAL A 462 -2.70 -16.10 -11.89
CA VAL A 462 -1.81 -16.10 -13.06
C VAL A 462 -2.17 -17.27 -14.00
N LEU A 463 -2.24 -18.50 -13.48
CA LEU A 463 -2.59 -19.67 -14.30
C LEU A 463 -3.99 -19.54 -14.93
N ARG A 464 -4.94 -19.00 -14.16
CA ARG A 464 -6.31 -18.78 -14.65
C ARG A 464 -6.35 -17.77 -15.80
N ALA A 465 -5.60 -16.67 -15.67
CA ALA A 465 -5.51 -15.66 -16.73
C ALA A 465 -4.90 -16.26 -17.99
N VAL A 466 -3.76 -16.93 -17.90
CA VAL A 466 -3.10 -17.59 -19.04
C VAL A 466 -4.03 -18.60 -19.75
N ALA A 467 -4.79 -19.38 -18.97
CA ALA A 467 -5.65 -20.42 -19.53
C ALA A 467 -6.96 -19.91 -20.15
N ARG A 468 -7.50 -18.79 -19.67
CA ARG A 468 -8.85 -18.31 -20.06
C ARG A 468 -8.86 -17.03 -20.86
N GLU A 469 -7.78 -16.27 -20.81
CA GLU A 469 -7.64 -14.93 -21.35
C GLU A 469 -6.28 -14.84 -22.08
N PRO A 470 -6.08 -15.60 -23.22
CA PRO A 470 -4.77 -15.73 -23.88
C PRO A 470 -4.18 -14.38 -24.32
N GLU A 471 -5.02 -13.40 -24.62
CA GLU A 471 -4.62 -12.03 -24.94
C GLU A 471 -3.80 -11.38 -23.83
N THR A 472 -4.00 -11.82 -22.59
CA THR A 472 -3.24 -11.29 -21.43
C THR A 472 -1.77 -11.75 -21.48
N ALA A 473 -1.53 -12.99 -21.86
CA ALA A 473 -0.17 -13.52 -22.03
C ALA A 473 0.51 -12.88 -23.26
N GLU A 474 -0.22 -12.67 -24.36
CA GLU A 474 0.30 -11.97 -25.54
C GLU A 474 0.72 -10.53 -25.20
N ALA A 475 -0.14 -9.77 -24.50
CA ALA A 475 0.15 -8.41 -24.10
C ALA A 475 1.34 -8.34 -23.11
N PHE A 476 1.43 -9.30 -22.20
CA PHE A 476 2.55 -9.40 -21.25
C PHE A 476 3.88 -9.69 -21.97
N LEU A 477 3.90 -10.67 -22.87
CA LEU A 477 5.09 -11.01 -23.66
C LEU A 477 5.52 -9.87 -24.57
N ALA A 478 4.57 -9.15 -25.16
CA ALA A 478 4.88 -7.98 -25.99
C ALA A 478 5.53 -6.83 -25.18
N GLU A 479 5.19 -6.68 -23.90
CA GLU A 479 5.89 -5.74 -23.00
C GLU A 479 7.35 -6.16 -22.77
N LEU A 480 7.61 -7.46 -22.61
CA LEU A 480 8.99 -7.97 -22.45
C LEU A 480 9.79 -7.84 -23.75
N ASP A 481 9.17 -8.12 -24.90
CA ASP A 481 9.82 -8.06 -26.23
C ASP A 481 10.28 -6.65 -26.60
N ALA A 482 9.71 -5.60 -26.00
CA ALA A 482 10.19 -4.24 -26.15
C ALA A 482 11.64 -4.03 -25.63
N SER A 483 12.20 -5.02 -24.93
CA SER A 483 13.57 -5.01 -24.41
C SER A 483 14.48 -6.04 -25.11
N ALA A 484 14.00 -6.72 -26.16
CA ALA A 484 14.74 -7.79 -26.83
C ALA A 484 16.10 -7.30 -27.35
N GLY A 485 17.14 -8.09 -27.10
CA GLY A 485 18.53 -7.80 -27.51
C GLY A 485 19.29 -6.79 -26.65
N ALA A 486 18.64 -6.19 -25.63
CA ALA A 486 19.29 -5.20 -24.77
C ALA A 486 20.19 -5.84 -23.69
N ASP A 487 19.86 -7.03 -23.21
CA ASP A 487 20.65 -7.82 -22.28
C ASP A 487 20.43 -9.32 -22.50
N HIS A 488 21.51 -10.08 -22.72
CA HIS A 488 21.45 -11.50 -23.04
C HIS A 488 20.85 -12.36 -21.90
N ARG A 489 21.06 -11.96 -20.63
CA ARG A 489 20.52 -12.65 -19.43
C ARG A 489 19.00 -12.50 -19.38
N LEU A 490 18.51 -11.31 -19.73
CA LEU A 490 17.08 -11.04 -19.87
C LEU A 490 16.47 -11.84 -21.03
N ASP A 491 17.12 -11.87 -22.20
CA ASP A 491 16.65 -12.64 -23.36
C ASP A 491 16.55 -14.13 -23.05
N GLN A 492 17.51 -14.68 -22.31
CA GLN A 492 17.48 -16.06 -21.83
C GLN A 492 16.34 -16.29 -20.84
N ALA A 493 16.15 -15.38 -19.86
CA ALA A 493 15.05 -15.47 -18.91
C ALA A 493 13.68 -15.42 -19.60
N ILE A 494 13.49 -14.53 -20.58
CA ILE A 494 12.27 -14.47 -21.41
C ILE A 494 12.07 -15.76 -22.20
N THR A 495 13.14 -16.34 -22.74
CA THR A 495 13.06 -17.61 -23.49
C THR A 495 12.61 -18.77 -22.59
N ARG A 496 13.13 -18.85 -21.34
CA ARG A 496 12.67 -19.84 -20.35
C ARG A 496 11.21 -19.62 -19.98
N LEU A 497 10.84 -18.37 -19.71
CA LEU A 497 9.46 -17.99 -19.35
C LEU A 497 8.46 -18.37 -20.44
N ARG A 498 8.79 -18.17 -21.72
CA ARG A 498 7.91 -18.60 -22.85
C ARG A 498 7.64 -20.09 -22.85
N LYS A 499 8.63 -20.92 -22.51
CA LYS A 499 8.46 -22.37 -22.41
C LYS A 499 7.53 -22.75 -21.27
N GLU A 500 7.66 -22.07 -20.12
CA GLU A 500 6.78 -22.32 -18.96
C GLU A 500 5.34 -21.85 -19.20
N LEU A 501 5.15 -20.72 -19.89
CA LEU A 501 3.83 -20.22 -20.26
C LEU A 501 3.12 -21.11 -21.29
N ALA A 502 3.86 -21.85 -22.13
CA ALA A 502 3.28 -22.77 -23.11
C ALA A 502 2.67 -24.05 -22.49
N ASP A 503 3.19 -24.48 -21.31
CA ASP A 503 2.67 -25.64 -20.56
C ASP A 503 2.74 -25.39 -19.06
N PRO A 504 1.88 -24.50 -18.51
CA PRO A 504 1.95 -24.07 -17.14
C PRO A 504 1.42 -25.14 -16.17
N GLN A 505 2.26 -25.59 -15.24
CA GLN A 505 1.92 -26.61 -14.23
C GLN A 505 1.47 -25.95 -12.92
N GLN A 506 0.39 -26.47 -12.30
CA GLN A 506 -0.19 -25.89 -11.09
C GLN A 506 0.78 -25.90 -9.90
N GLU A 507 1.54 -26.95 -9.70
CA GLU A 507 2.55 -27.07 -8.64
C GLU A 507 3.71 -26.08 -8.82
N ARG A 508 3.94 -25.57 -10.03
CA ARG A 508 4.93 -24.56 -10.37
C ARG A 508 4.38 -23.13 -10.45
N ALA A 509 3.11 -22.93 -10.14
CA ALA A 509 2.44 -21.63 -10.28
C ALA A 509 3.18 -20.48 -9.59
N ARG A 510 3.76 -20.72 -8.41
CA ARG A 510 4.56 -19.72 -7.70
C ARG A 510 5.85 -19.38 -8.43
N HIS A 511 6.54 -20.39 -8.97
CA HIS A 511 7.77 -20.19 -9.74
C HIS A 511 7.47 -19.41 -11.04
N LEU A 512 6.38 -19.76 -11.73
CA LEU A 512 5.94 -19.01 -12.91
C LEU A 512 5.66 -17.54 -12.59
N ALA A 513 4.91 -17.26 -11.50
CA ALA A 513 4.61 -15.89 -11.09
C ALA A 513 5.87 -15.10 -10.72
N GLU A 514 6.85 -15.73 -10.07
CA GLU A 514 8.16 -15.16 -9.77
C GLU A 514 8.95 -14.87 -11.04
N ALA A 515 9.07 -15.86 -11.95
CA ALA A 515 9.79 -15.69 -13.21
C ALA A 515 9.19 -14.56 -14.07
N MET A 516 7.87 -14.44 -14.10
CA MET A 516 7.16 -13.34 -14.77
C MET A 516 7.51 -11.98 -14.15
N ALA A 517 7.45 -11.88 -12.84
CA ALA A 517 7.73 -10.62 -12.14
C ALA A 517 9.19 -10.18 -12.34
N LEU A 518 10.15 -11.10 -12.23
CA LEU A 518 11.56 -10.82 -12.44
C LEU A 518 11.86 -10.43 -13.89
N ALA A 519 11.27 -11.13 -14.87
CA ALA A 519 11.40 -10.77 -16.28
C ALA A 519 10.83 -9.38 -16.57
N LEU A 520 9.67 -9.04 -16.00
CA LEU A 520 9.07 -7.71 -16.14
C LEU A 520 9.95 -6.62 -15.51
N GLN A 521 10.41 -6.84 -14.27
CA GLN A 521 11.31 -5.90 -13.60
C GLN A 521 12.60 -5.69 -14.41
N GLY A 522 13.23 -6.76 -14.88
CA GLY A 522 14.42 -6.70 -15.73
C GLY A 522 14.17 -5.93 -17.02
N ALA A 523 13.09 -6.22 -17.73
CA ALA A 523 12.71 -5.54 -18.97
C ALA A 523 12.49 -4.02 -18.76
N LEU A 524 11.87 -3.66 -17.64
CA LEU A 524 11.65 -2.25 -17.30
C LEU A 524 12.95 -1.54 -16.90
N LEU A 525 13.80 -2.17 -16.10
CA LEU A 525 15.06 -1.60 -15.67
C LEU A 525 16.04 -1.41 -16.83
N VAL A 526 16.15 -2.37 -17.73
CA VAL A 526 16.98 -2.26 -18.93
C VAL A 526 16.58 -1.08 -19.82
N ARG A 527 15.28 -0.80 -19.92
CA ARG A 527 14.75 0.32 -20.73
C ARG A 527 14.82 1.67 -20.03
N HIS A 528 14.74 1.72 -18.71
CA HIS A 528 14.37 2.95 -18.01
C HIS A 528 15.27 3.34 -16.84
N ALA A 529 16.07 2.41 -16.32
CA ALA A 529 17.01 2.68 -15.23
C ALA A 529 18.41 3.02 -15.76
N PRO A 530 19.30 3.61 -14.93
CA PRO A 530 20.70 3.74 -15.28
C PRO A 530 21.33 2.37 -15.59
N PRO A 531 22.30 2.30 -16.53
CA PRO A 531 22.93 1.04 -16.94
C PRO A 531 23.47 0.21 -15.77
N ALA A 532 24.07 0.86 -14.75
CA ALA A 532 24.58 0.16 -13.57
C ALA A 532 23.48 -0.56 -12.76
N VAL A 533 22.27 0.01 -12.67
CA VAL A 533 21.11 -0.61 -12.01
C VAL A 533 20.61 -1.79 -12.82
N ALA A 534 20.46 -1.61 -14.13
CA ALA A 534 20.01 -2.67 -15.03
C ALA A 534 20.99 -3.85 -15.04
N ASP A 535 22.29 -3.59 -15.12
CA ASP A 535 23.34 -4.63 -15.09
C ASP A 535 23.35 -5.36 -13.75
N ALA A 536 23.29 -4.64 -12.62
CA ALA A 536 23.25 -5.24 -11.29
C ALA A 536 22.03 -6.15 -11.11
N PHE A 537 20.86 -5.73 -11.60
CA PHE A 537 19.65 -6.54 -11.55
C PHE A 537 19.78 -7.79 -12.42
N ALA A 538 20.19 -7.64 -13.66
CA ALA A 538 20.32 -8.77 -14.58
C ALA A 538 21.37 -9.78 -14.08
N ALA A 539 22.51 -9.31 -13.55
CA ALA A 539 23.56 -10.17 -13.00
C ALA A 539 23.13 -10.94 -11.74
N SER A 540 22.31 -10.31 -10.89
CA SER A 540 21.92 -10.89 -9.59
C SER A 540 20.58 -11.62 -9.58
N ARG A 541 19.70 -11.38 -10.57
CA ARG A 541 18.32 -11.90 -10.60
C ARG A 541 17.98 -12.72 -11.84
N LEU A 542 18.67 -12.53 -12.97
CA LEU A 542 18.31 -13.14 -14.24
C LEU A 542 19.37 -14.12 -14.78
N ALA A 543 20.61 -14.09 -14.24
CA ALA A 543 21.67 -14.98 -14.64
C ALA A 543 21.31 -16.46 -14.39
N ASP A 544 21.86 -17.37 -15.20
CA ASP A 544 21.64 -18.84 -15.07
C ASP A 544 22.31 -19.46 -13.83
N ASP A 545 23.13 -18.70 -13.12
CA ASP A 545 23.77 -19.15 -11.90
C ASP A 545 22.70 -19.39 -10.82
N ALA A 546 22.57 -20.64 -10.39
CA ALA A 546 21.60 -21.05 -9.38
C ALA A 546 21.72 -20.30 -8.04
N SER A 547 22.86 -19.63 -7.80
CA SER A 547 23.08 -18.77 -6.64
C SER A 547 22.29 -17.45 -6.66
N SER A 548 21.72 -17.08 -7.82
CA SER A 548 21.03 -15.80 -8.00
C SER A 548 19.58 -15.74 -7.53
N TRP A 549 18.97 -16.89 -7.19
CA TRP A 549 17.53 -17.00 -6.91
C TRP A 549 17.23 -17.08 -5.41
N GLY A 550 16.58 -16.06 -4.87
CA GLY A 550 15.92 -16.14 -3.55
C GLY A 550 16.84 -16.22 -2.32
N HIS A 551 18.11 -15.89 -2.46
CA HIS A 551 19.09 -15.92 -1.37
C HIS A 551 18.99 -14.71 -0.43
N ALA A 552 19.74 -14.73 0.65
CA ALA A 552 19.87 -13.63 1.57
C ALA A 552 20.38 -12.36 0.85
N TYR A 553 19.93 -11.19 1.29
CA TYR A 553 20.46 -9.94 0.76
C TYR A 553 21.96 -9.80 1.02
N GLY A 554 22.63 -9.00 0.18
CA GLY A 554 24.07 -8.79 0.27
C GLY A 554 24.93 -9.83 -0.45
N THR A 555 24.32 -10.71 -1.24
CA THR A 555 25.01 -11.72 -2.05
C THR A 555 25.18 -11.31 -3.52
N LEU A 556 25.27 -10.03 -3.78
CA LEU A 556 25.50 -9.48 -5.13
C LEU A 556 26.81 -10.00 -5.73
N PRO A 557 26.88 -10.24 -7.06
CA PRO A 557 28.13 -10.55 -7.74
C PRO A 557 29.19 -9.46 -7.51
N SER A 558 30.46 -9.87 -7.51
CA SER A 558 31.58 -8.93 -7.39
C SER A 558 31.71 -8.04 -8.63
N GLY A 559 32.23 -6.80 -8.44
CA GLY A 559 32.49 -5.85 -9.52
C GLY A 559 31.34 -4.90 -9.86
N LEU A 560 30.22 -5.00 -9.16
CA LEU A 560 29.09 -4.06 -9.34
C LEU A 560 29.36 -2.71 -8.66
N ASP A 561 28.77 -1.64 -9.18
CA ASP A 561 28.80 -0.29 -8.59
C ASP A 561 27.86 -0.18 -7.38
N THR A 562 28.26 -0.80 -6.28
CA THR A 562 27.48 -0.76 -5.02
C THR A 562 27.36 0.66 -4.46
N ALA A 563 28.37 1.51 -4.65
CA ALA A 563 28.34 2.89 -4.17
C ALA A 563 27.30 3.74 -4.92
N GLY A 564 27.21 3.61 -6.24
CA GLY A 564 26.20 4.27 -7.06
C GLY A 564 24.78 3.79 -6.71
N LEU A 565 24.59 2.50 -6.46
CA LEU A 565 23.29 1.95 -6.01
C LEU A 565 22.87 2.52 -4.65
N VAL A 566 23.76 2.54 -3.67
CA VAL A 566 23.49 3.07 -2.32
C VAL A 566 23.19 4.58 -2.34
N ALA A 567 23.89 5.35 -3.19
CA ALA A 567 23.66 6.78 -3.32
C ALA A 567 22.19 7.10 -3.74
N ARG A 568 21.56 6.24 -4.53
CA ARG A 568 20.17 6.41 -4.99
C ARG A 568 19.12 6.31 -3.90
N VAL A 569 19.45 5.71 -2.76
CA VAL A 569 18.53 5.51 -1.61
C VAL A 569 18.96 6.28 -0.37
N THR A 570 20.11 6.94 -0.41
CA THR A 570 20.63 7.74 0.71
C THR A 570 19.92 9.10 0.72
N PRO A 571 19.15 9.45 1.75
CA PRO A 571 18.37 10.68 1.76
C PRO A 571 19.26 11.91 1.98
N GLU A 572 18.87 13.02 1.36
CA GLU A 572 19.40 14.34 1.66
C GLU A 572 18.45 15.07 2.64
N PHE A 573 19.03 15.78 3.59
CA PHE A 573 18.23 16.63 4.47
C PHE A 573 17.80 17.89 3.74
N LEU A 574 16.55 18.29 3.95
CA LEU A 574 16.10 19.61 3.54
C LEU A 574 16.82 20.66 4.38
N ALA A 575 17.37 21.67 3.72
CA ALA A 575 17.88 22.84 4.42
C ALA A 575 16.72 23.49 5.18
N GLY A 576 16.89 23.65 6.50
CA GLY A 576 15.89 24.25 7.38
C GLY A 576 15.67 25.74 7.10
#